data_0c46a31ecafa1d8eb7a653532d7895f1
#
_entry.id   0c46a31ecafa1d8eb7a653532d7895f1
#
_cell.length_a   1.000
_cell.length_b   1.000
_cell.length_c   1.000
_cell.angle_alpha   90.00
_cell.angle_beta   90.00
_cell.angle_gamma   90.00
#
_symmetry.space_group_name_H-M   'P 1'
#
loop_
_entity.id
_entity.type
_entity.pdbx_description
1 polymer ?
#
loop_
_entity_poly.entity_id
_entity_poly.type
_entity_poly.pdbx_seq_one_letter_code
_entity_poly.pdbx_strand_id
1 'polypeptide(L)'
;LISALAGLVRPDAGRLAVMGHDVVSAYRAARRQLGVVPQELVFDPFFSVRESLEIQSGYFGIRDNAAWIDEILENLDLASKADTNMRQLSGGMKRRVLVAQALVHRPPVIVLDEPTAGVDVELRQTLWQFVARLNKEGHTVLLTTHYLEEAEALCDRVGILDHGRMLAVDTPAALIAHLSPGVTAAP
;
A
#
# COMPACT_ATOMS: atom_id res chain seq x y z
N LEU A 1 -14.06 -3.28 -0.58
CA LEU A 1 -13.17 -4.42 -0.81
C LEU A 1 -11.96 -4.36 0.14
N ILE A 2 -11.18 -3.27 0.12
CA ILE A 2 -9.97 -3.12 0.97
C ILE A 2 -10.28 -3.27 2.44
N SER A 3 -11.31 -2.60 2.95
CA SER A 3 -11.73 -2.71 4.35
C SER A 3 -12.07 -4.15 4.76
N ALA A 4 -12.62 -4.94 3.84
CA ALA A 4 -12.89 -6.36 4.08
C ALA A 4 -11.61 -7.21 4.07
N LEU A 5 -10.66 -6.94 3.16
CA LEU A 5 -9.32 -7.57 3.16
C LEU A 5 -8.55 -7.25 4.45
N ALA A 6 -8.59 -5.98 4.89
CA ALA A 6 -7.98 -5.53 6.14
C ALA A 6 -8.68 -6.10 7.39
N GLY A 7 -9.87 -6.70 7.23
CA GLY A 7 -10.67 -7.24 8.31
C GLY A 7 -11.33 -6.18 9.19
N LEU A 8 -11.53 -4.98 8.65
CA LEU A 8 -12.27 -3.88 9.31
C LEU A 8 -13.78 -4.02 9.11
N VAL A 9 -14.18 -4.67 8.02
CA VAL A 9 -15.59 -4.94 7.69
C VAL A 9 -15.73 -6.42 7.33
N ARG A 10 -16.79 -7.05 7.80
CA ARG A 10 -17.12 -8.42 7.43
C ARG A 10 -17.94 -8.41 6.14
N PRO A 11 -17.58 -9.18 5.12
CA PRO A 11 -18.40 -9.31 3.92
C PRO A 11 -19.72 -10.00 4.20
N ASP A 12 -20.81 -9.53 3.60
CA ASP A 12 -22.15 -10.11 3.75
C ASP A 12 -22.25 -11.46 3.04
N ALA A 13 -21.53 -11.62 1.92
CA ALA A 13 -21.52 -12.84 1.13
C ALA A 13 -20.17 -12.98 0.37
N GLY A 14 -19.94 -14.17 -0.15
CA GLY A 14 -18.71 -14.47 -0.89
C GLY A 14 -17.55 -14.87 0.01
N ARG A 15 -16.38 -15.05 -0.60
CA ARG A 15 -15.15 -15.47 0.07
C ARG A 15 -13.99 -14.56 -0.32
N LEU A 16 -13.25 -14.10 0.68
CA LEU A 16 -11.98 -13.38 0.51
C LEU A 16 -10.88 -14.15 1.20
N ALA A 17 -9.73 -14.28 0.55
CA ALA A 17 -8.55 -14.92 1.13
C ALA A 17 -7.27 -14.14 0.78
N VAL A 18 -6.30 -14.13 1.70
CA VAL A 18 -4.97 -13.59 1.52
C VAL A 18 -3.98 -14.73 1.70
N MET A 19 -3.16 -15.00 0.69
CA MET A 19 -2.22 -16.14 0.69
C MET A 19 -2.87 -17.46 1.13
N GLY A 20 -4.09 -17.74 0.65
CA GLY A 20 -4.86 -18.95 0.99
C GLY A 20 -5.60 -18.88 2.33
N HIS A 21 -5.37 -17.88 3.17
CA HIS A 21 -6.03 -17.71 4.45
C HIS A 21 -7.32 -16.89 4.31
N ASP A 22 -8.45 -17.48 4.69
CA ASP A 22 -9.75 -16.81 4.67
C ASP A 22 -9.79 -15.64 5.66
N VAL A 23 -10.21 -14.45 5.21
CA VAL A 23 -10.14 -13.22 6.01
C VAL A 23 -11.11 -13.19 7.19
N VAL A 24 -12.10 -14.09 7.23
CA VAL A 24 -13.08 -14.19 8.31
C VAL A 24 -12.71 -15.31 9.29
N SER A 25 -12.59 -16.56 8.80
CA SER A 25 -12.34 -17.73 9.65
C SER A 25 -10.88 -17.88 10.08
N ALA A 26 -9.91 -17.46 9.24
CA ALA A 26 -8.48 -17.49 9.51
C ALA A 26 -7.86 -16.08 9.59
N TYR A 27 -8.61 -15.10 10.14
CA TYR A 27 -8.27 -13.68 10.10
C TYR A 27 -6.87 -13.34 10.65
N ARG A 28 -6.40 -14.03 11.70
CA ARG A 28 -5.06 -13.79 12.28
C ARG A 28 -3.96 -14.16 11.29
N ALA A 29 -4.11 -15.29 10.59
CA ALA A 29 -3.16 -15.73 9.58
C ALA A 29 -3.21 -14.80 8.36
N ALA A 30 -4.40 -14.45 7.88
CA ALA A 30 -4.58 -13.52 6.76
C ALA A 30 -3.93 -12.14 7.04
N ARG A 31 -4.15 -11.56 8.22
CA ARG A 31 -3.56 -10.25 8.59
C ARG A 31 -2.04 -10.26 8.71
N ARG A 32 -1.44 -11.38 9.09
CA ARG A 32 0.02 -11.53 9.12
C ARG A 32 0.65 -11.53 7.73
N GLN A 33 -0.12 -11.84 6.70
CA GLN A 33 0.30 -11.82 5.30
C GLN A 33 0.03 -10.50 4.59
N LEU A 34 -0.54 -9.52 5.29
CA LEU A 34 -1.07 -8.31 4.69
C LEU A 34 -0.54 -7.06 5.37
N GLY A 35 0.11 -6.19 4.60
CA GLY A 35 0.38 -4.81 4.97
C GLY A 35 -0.67 -3.89 4.35
N VAL A 36 -1.25 -2.97 5.11
CA VAL A 36 -2.28 -2.05 4.61
C VAL A 36 -1.88 -0.62 4.89
N VAL A 37 -1.85 0.19 3.85
CA VAL A 37 -1.66 1.65 3.95
C VAL A 37 -3.02 2.30 3.65
N PRO A 38 -3.69 2.85 4.67
CA PRO A 38 -4.99 3.49 4.49
C PRO A 38 -4.88 4.83 3.77
N GLN A 39 -5.99 5.29 3.19
CA GLN A 39 -6.08 6.61 2.57
C GLN A 39 -5.88 7.74 3.59
N GLU A 40 -6.48 7.61 4.78
CA GLU A 40 -6.38 8.61 5.84
C GLU A 40 -5.04 8.55 6.58
N LEU A 41 -4.50 9.72 6.94
CA LEU A 41 -3.28 9.85 7.75
C LEU A 41 -3.61 9.65 9.24
N VAL A 42 -3.71 8.40 9.68
CA VAL A 42 -3.90 8.04 11.08
C VAL A 42 -2.53 7.77 11.71
N PHE A 43 -2.17 8.52 12.73
CA PHE A 43 -0.90 8.33 13.46
C PHE A 43 -1.08 8.64 14.95
N ASP A 44 -0.27 8.00 15.78
CA ASP A 44 -0.17 8.33 17.19
C ASP A 44 0.79 9.52 17.37
N PRO A 45 0.33 10.63 17.95
CA PRO A 45 1.12 11.85 18.08
C PRO A 45 2.17 11.81 19.22
N PHE A 46 2.19 10.77 20.03
CA PHE A 46 3.05 10.69 21.22
C PHE A 46 4.41 10.05 20.95
N PHE A 47 4.55 9.32 19.86
CA PHE A 47 5.76 8.57 19.53
C PHE A 47 6.59 9.23 18.44
N SER A 48 7.89 8.91 18.43
CA SER A 48 8.77 9.16 17.30
C SER A 48 8.47 8.18 16.15
N VAL A 49 9.07 8.43 14.99
CA VAL A 49 8.95 7.54 13.84
C VAL A 49 9.43 6.13 14.20
N ARG A 50 10.62 6.00 14.79
CA ARG A 50 11.22 4.72 15.20
C ARG A 50 10.33 3.99 16.21
N GLU A 51 9.94 4.65 17.29
CA GLU A 51 9.06 4.06 18.30
C GLU A 51 7.75 3.54 17.70
N SER A 52 7.16 4.28 16.77
CA SER A 52 5.94 3.86 16.06
C SER A 52 6.14 2.56 15.28
N LEU A 53 7.31 2.37 14.63
CA LEU A 53 7.64 1.15 13.90
C LEU A 53 7.96 -0.01 14.85
N GLU A 54 8.64 0.23 15.95
CA GLU A 54 8.94 -0.78 16.98
C GLU A 54 7.65 -1.29 17.63
N ILE A 55 6.74 -0.39 17.99
CA ILE A 55 5.41 -0.73 18.54
C ILE A 55 4.62 -1.56 17.52
N GLN A 56 4.60 -1.14 16.26
CA GLN A 56 3.93 -1.86 15.20
C GLN A 56 4.53 -3.27 15.00
N SER A 57 5.85 -3.40 15.05
CA SER A 57 6.57 -4.68 15.02
C SER A 57 6.14 -5.58 16.18
N GLY A 58 6.00 -5.00 17.37
CA GLY A 58 5.52 -5.69 18.57
C GLY A 58 4.13 -6.29 18.44
N TYR A 59 3.20 -5.63 17.73
CA TYR A 59 1.87 -6.19 17.47
C TYR A 59 1.91 -7.48 16.65
N PHE A 60 2.93 -7.67 15.81
CA PHE A 60 3.17 -8.91 15.07
C PHE A 60 4.02 -9.94 15.85
N GLY A 61 4.45 -9.60 17.06
CA GLY A 61 5.26 -10.46 17.93
C GLY A 61 6.74 -10.50 17.53
N ILE A 62 7.22 -9.55 16.74
CA ILE A 62 8.62 -9.46 16.30
C ILE A 62 9.36 -8.59 17.33
N ARG A 63 10.31 -9.17 18.07
CA ARG A 63 11.02 -8.49 19.15
C ARG A 63 12.35 -7.86 18.73
N ASP A 64 13.03 -8.46 17.77
CA ASP A 64 14.31 -7.99 17.24
C ASP A 64 14.15 -7.65 15.77
N ASN A 65 13.82 -6.39 15.50
CA ASN A 65 13.52 -5.90 14.16
C ASN A 65 14.29 -4.62 13.80
N ALA A 66 15.25 -4.22 14.63
CA ALA A 66 15.94 -2.94 14.49
C ALA A 66 16.60 -2.79 13.11
N ALA A 67 17.34 -3.80 12.67
CA ALA A 67 18.02 -3.76 11.37
C ALA A 67 17.04 -3.61 10.18
N TRP A 68 15.88 -4.27 10.24
CA TRP A 68 14.86 -4.13 9.20
C TRP A 68 14.17 -2.77 9.25
N ILE A 69 13.92 -2.24 10.45
CA ILE A 69 13.38 -0.90 10.63
C ILE A 69 14.35 0.14 10.06
N ASP A 70 15.65 0.01 10.31
CA ASP A 70 16.67 0.90 9.73
C ASP A 70 16.66 0.87 8.21
N GLU A 71 16.60 -0.33 7.62
CA GLU A 71 16.51 -0.51 6.16
C GLU A 71 15.25 0.14 5.58
N ILE A 72 14.10 -0.03 6.22
CA ILE A 72 12.84 0.63 5.81
C ILE A 72 12.97 2.16 5.87
N LEU A 73 13.55 2.68 6.95
CA LEU A 73 13.73 4.12 7.16
C LEU A 73 14.64 4.74 6.09
N GLU A 74 15.74 4.06 5.75
CA GLU A 74 16.63 4.48 4.67
C GLU A 74 15.91 4.48 3.32
N ASN A 75 15.23 3.39 3.00
CA ASN A 75 14.51 3.21 1.75
C ASN A 75 13.38 4.21 1.51
N LEU A 76 12.81 4.75 2.59
CA LEU A 76 11.73 5.74 2.56
C LEU A 76 12.22 7.17 2.83
N ASP A 77 13.53 7.39 2.87
CA ASP A 77 14.12 8.70 3.17
C ASP A 77 13.59 9.29 4.49
N LEU A 78 13.55 8.45 5.51
CA LEU A 78 13.11 8.78 6.88
C LEU A 78 14.22 8.62 7.92
N ALA A 79 15.42 8.14 7.53
CA ALA A 79 16.50 7.85 8.46
C ALA A 79 16.88 9.06 9.33
N SER A 80 16.99 10.26 8.72
CA SER A 80 17.30 11.52 9.42
C SER A 80 16.17 12.00 10.35
N LYS A 81 14.99 11.37 10.29
CA LYS A 81 13.78 11.69 11.07
C LYS A 81 13.36 10.56 11.98
N ALA A 82 14.17 9.52 12.13
CA ALA A 82 13.86 8.35 12.94
C ALA A 82 13.40 8.71 14.37
N ASP A 83 14.09 9.64 15.01
CA ASP A 83 13.81 10.07 16.37
C ASP A 83 12.90 11.32 16.46
N THR A 84 12.40 11.78 15.31
CA THR A 84 11.50 12.94 15.24
C THR A 84 10.09 12.50 15.63
N ASN A 85 9.41 13.31 16.48
CA ASN A 85 8.03 13.05 16.87
C ASN A 85 7.08 13.17 15.65
N MET A 86 6.10 12.27 15.56
CA MET A 86 5.14 12.19 14.47
C MET A 86 4.40 13.51 14.18
N ARG A 87 4.17 14.35 15.21
CA ARG A 87 3.53 15.67 15.06
C ARG A 87 4.33 16.64 14.19
N GLN A 88 5.66 16.55 14.24
CA GLN A 88 6.58 17.48 13.58
C GLN A 88 6.81 17.14 12.10
N LEU A 89 6.28 16.01 11.61
CA LEU A 89 6.44 15.56 10.25
C LEU A 89 5.46 16.28 9.32
N SER A 90 5.91 16.52 8.08
CA SER A 90 5.03 16.93 6.99
C SER A 90 4.01 15.84 6.64
N GLY A 91 2.94 16.18 5.92
CA GLY A 91 1.95 15.20 5.46
C GLY A 91 2.58 14.08 4.64
N GLY A 92 3.48 14.43 3.72
CA GLY A 92 4.20 13.46 2.90
C GLY A 92 5.12 12.54 3.73
N MET A 93 5.80 13.06 4.75
CA MET A 93 6.60 12.23 5.67
C MET A 93 5.71 11.28 6.47
N LYS A 94 4.57 11.74 6.97
CA LYS A 94 3.59 10.89 7.66
C LYS A 94 3.09 9.77 6.74
N ARG A 95 2.85 10.06 5.46
CA ARG A 95 2.46 9.05 4.48
C ARG A 95 3.54 7.97 4.34
N ARG A 96 4.81 8.35 4.24
CA ARG A 96 5.94 7.43 4.20
C ARG A 96 6.05 6.58 5.47
N VAL A 97 5.77 7.14 6.65
CA VAL A 97 5.73 6.37 7.90
C VAL A 97 4.60 5.34 7.90
N LEU A 98 3.40 5.65 7.37
CA LEU A 98 2.34 4.65 7.24
C LEU A 98 2.73 3.49 6.32
N VAL A 99 3.44 3.79 5.23
CA VAL A 99 4.03 2.76 4.37
C VAL A 99 5.04 1.92 5.15
N ALA A 100 5.95 2.55 5.91
CA ALA A 100 6.90 1.88 6.78
C ALA A 100 6.22 0.93 7.77
N GLN A 101 5.17 1.39 8.45
CA GLN A 101 4.38 0.58 9.39
C GLN A 101 3.75 -0.66 8.73
N ALA A 102 3.27 -0.53 7.49
CA ALA A 102 2.71 -1.65 6.74
C ALA A 102 3.77 -2.72 6.38
N LEU A 103 5.05 -2.37 6.37
CA LEU A 103 6.16 -3.23 5.97
C LEU A 103 6.93 -3.88 7.13
N VAL A 104 6.75 -3.43 8.37
CA VAL A 104 7.59 -3.88 9.50
C VAL A 104 7.58 -5.39 9.72
N HIS A 105 6.49 -6.07 9.35
CA HIS A 105 6.35 -7.53 9.51
C HIS A 105 6.63 -8.31 8.21
N ARG A 106 7.19 -7.66 7.18
CA ARG A 106 7.55 -8.25 5.88
C ARG A 106 6.39 -9.00 5.21
N PRO A 107 5.23 -8.36 5.02
CA PRO A 107 4.08 -9.04 4.45
C PRO A 107 4.31 -9.37 2.98
N PRO A 108 3.91 -10.56 2.48
CA PRO A 108 4.00 -10.89 1.05
C PRO A 108 2.98 -10.11 0.20
N VAL A 109 1.92 -9.56 0.81
CA VAL A 109 0.89 -8.77 0.13
C VAL A 109 0.80 -7.39 0.77
N ILE A 110 0.82 -6.34 -0.06
CA ILE A 110 0.72 -4.95 0.37
C ILE A 110 -0.48 -4.31 -0.33
N VAL A 111 -1.34 -3.67 0.45
CA VAL A 111 -2.48 -2.90 -0.07
C VAL A 111 -2.23 -1.42 0.18
N LEU A 112 -2.26 -0.64 -0.89
CA LEU A 112 -2.08 0.80 -0.89
C LEU A 112 -3.39 1.46 -1.32
N ASP A 113 -4.07 2.13 -0.40
CA ASP A 113 -5.34 2.81 -0.69
C ASP A 113 -5.07 4.27 -1.00
N GLU A 114 -5.15 4.63 -2.29
CA GLU A 114 -4.84 5.96 -2.82
C GLU A 114 -3.53 6.54 -2.26
N PRO A 115 -2.38 5.87 -2.41
CA PRO A 115 -1.14 6.21 -1.70
C PRO A 115 -0.59 7.59 -2.06
N THR A 116 -0.95 8.12 -3.22
CA THR A 116 -0.47 9.41 -3.73
C THR A 116 -1.52 10.52 -3.68
N ALA A 117 -2.68 10.27 -3.07
CA ALA A 117 -3.70 11.29 -2.93
C ALA A 117 -3.20 12.47 -2.08
N GLY A 118 -3.28 13.68 -2.64
CA GLY A 118 -2.86 14.91 -1.95
C GLY A 118 -1.36 15.08 -1.73
N VAL A 119 -0.52 14.31 -2.42
CA VAL A 119 0.95 14.48 -2.39
C VAL A 119 1.43 15.23 -3.63
N ASP A 120 2.54 15.97 -3.48
CA ASP A 120 3.20 16.66 -4.59
C ASP A 120 3.83 15.68 -5.59
N VAL A 121 4.23 16.21 -6.76
CA VAL A 121 4.74 15.41 -7.88
C VAL A 121 6.04 14.66 -7.52
N GLU A 122 6.95 15.30 -6.79
CA GLU A 122 8.24 14.72 -6.43
C GLU A 122 8.07 13.55 -5.46
N LEU A 123 7.23 13.73 -4.44
CA LEU A 123 6.91 12.67 -3.50
C LEU A 123 6.16 11.51 -4.17
N ARG A 124 5.28 11.80 -5.13
CA ARG A 124 4.58 10.78 -5.92
C ARG A 124 5.58 9.89 -6.66
N GLN A 125 6.56 10.48 -7.35
CA GLN A 125 7.59 9.73 -8.06
C GLN A 125 8.42 8.84 -7.12
N THR A 126 8.78 9.36 -5.96
CA THR A 126 9.51 8.60 -4.93
C THR A 126 8.70 7.37 -4.46
N LEU A 127 7.40 7.55 -4.19
CA LEU A 127 6.50 6.45 -3.82
C LEU A 127 6.34 5.42 -4.95
N TRP A 128 6.25 5.87 -6.20
CA TRP A 128 6.18 4.98 -7.36
C TRP A 128 7.41 4.10 -7.50
N GLN A 129 8.60 4.70 -7.40
CA GLN A 129 9.86 3.96 -7.44
C GLN A 129 9.93 2.93 -6.30
N PHE A 130 9.48 3.30 -5.12
CA PHE A 130 9.45 2.41 -3.97
C PHE A 130 8.47 1.23 -4.19
N VAL A 131 7.25 1.50 -4.68
CA VAL A 131 6.26 0.46 -5.01
C VAL A 131 6.78 -0.50 -6.08
N ALA A 132 7.38 0.03 -7.15
CA ALA A 132 7.97 -0.77 -8.20
C ALA A 132 9.11 -1.67 -7.69
N ARG A 133 9.91 -1.18 -6.73
CA ARG A 133 10.95 -1.98 -6.07
C ARG A 133 10.35 -3.11 -5.24
N LEU A 134 9.35 -2.85 -4.40
CA LEU A 134 8.66 -3.88 -3.61
C LEU A 134 8.11 -5.01 -4.50
N ASN A 135 7.53 -4.66 -5.65
CA ASN A 135 7.05 -5.64 -6.60
C ASN A 135 8.20 -6.51 -7.17
N LYS A 136 9.34 -5.89 -7.53
CA LYS A 136 10.53 -6.60 -8.00
C LYS A 136 11.14 -7.51 -6.93
N GLU A 137 11.02 -7.16 -5.67
CA GLU A 137 11.46 -7.96 -4.51
C GLU A 137 10.50 -9.12 -4.19
N GLY A 138 9.41 -9.26 -4.96
CA GLY A 138 8.48 -10.38 -4.87
C GLY A 138 7.22 -10.11 -4.03
N HIS A 139 7.00 -8.88 -3.58
CA HIS A 139 5.74 -8.51 -2.94
C HIS A 139 4.62 -8.40 -3.97
N THR A 140 3.44 -8.91 -3.62
CA THR A 140 2.23 -8.62 -4.39
C THR A 140 1.65 -7.30 -3.93
N VAL A 141 1.54 -6.32 -4.83
CA VAL A 141 1.00 -5.00 -4.50
C VAL A 141 -0.39 -4.85 -5.10
N LEU A 142 -1.37 -4.55 -4.25
CA LEU A 142 -2.71 -4.13 -4.63
C LEU A 142 -2.84 -2.64 -4.40
N LEU A 143 -3.02 -1.88 -5.47
CA LEU A 143 -3.10 -0.43 -5.46
C LEU A 143 -4.51 0.02 -5.85
N THR A 144 -5.10 0.96 -5.10
CA THR A 144 -6.24 1.73 -5.59
C THR A 144 -5.79 3.13 -5.97
N THR A 145 -6.31 3.62 -7.06
CA THR A 145 -6.03 4.99 -7.51
C THR A 145 -7.15 5.50 -8.42
N HIS A 146 -7.33 6.79 -8.46
CA HIS A 146 -8.13 7.47 -9.46
C HIS A 146 -7.26 8.18 -10.52
N TYR A 147 -5.94 8.05 -10.42
CA TYR A 147 -4.98 8.57 -11.41
C TYR A 147 -4.63 7.49 -12.42
N LEU A 148 -5.02 7.69 -13.68
CA LEU A 148 -4.73 6.75 -14.76
C LEU A 148 -3.22 6.56 -15.00
N GLU A 149 -2.45 7.65 -14.89
CA GLU A 149 -0.99 7.63 -15.02
C GLU A 149 -0.32 6.70 -13.98
N GLU A 150 -0.84 6.66 -12.75
CA GLU A 150 -0.35 5.78 -11.70
C GLU A 150 -0.63 4.30 -12.02
N ALA A 151 -1.86 4.01 -12.48
CA ALA A 151 -2.24 2.67 -12.88
C ALA A 151 -1.40 2.18 -14.08
N GLU A 152 -1.15 3.05 -15.06
CA GLU A 152 -0.33 2.73 -16.25
C GLU A 152 1.15 2.51 -15.89
N ALA A 153 1.71 3.31 -14.97
CA ALA A 153 3.11 3.25 -14.60
C ALA A 153 3.46 2.07 -13.69
N LEU A 154 2.53 1.63 -12.83
CA LEU A 154 2.82 0.70 -11.73
C LEU A 154 2.14 -0.65 -11.83
N CYS A 155 1.05 -0.78 -12.59
CA CYS A 155 0.22 -1.97 -12.56
C CYS A 155 0.43 -2.85 -13.79
N ASP A 156 0.68 -4.14 -13.56
CA ASP A 156 0.65 -5.16 -14.62
C ASP A 156 -0.79 -5.45 -15.07
N ARG A 157 -1.74 -5.33 -14.15
CA ARG A 157 -3.18 -5.52 -14.40
C ARG A 157 -4.00 -4.47 -13.65
N VAL A 158 -5.02 -3.96 -14.32
CA VAL A 158 -5.95 -2.97 -13.78
C VAL A 158 -7.37 -3.52 -13.78
N GLY A 159 -8.05 -3.39 -12.64
CA GLY A 159 -9.47 -3.69 -12.52
C GLY A 159 -10.28 -2.40 -12.45
N ILE A 160 -11.21 -2.22 -13.37
CA ILE A 160 -12.15 -1.10 -13.36
C ILE A 160 -13.38 -1.48 -12.55
N LEU A 161 -13.60 -0.74 -11.46
CA LEU A 161 -14.78 -0.91 -10.60
C LEU A 161 -15.73 0.29 -10.78
N ASP A 162 -17.01 0.00 -10.98
CA ASP A 162 -18.08 0.99 -10.96
C ASP A 162 -19.24 0.51 -10.11
N HIS A 163 -19.68 1.33 -9.17
CA HIS A 163 -20.76 1.00 -8.22
C HIS A 163 -20.64 -0.40 -7.59
N GLY A 164 -19.41 -0.80 -7.22
CA GLY A 164 -19.12 -2.09 -6.61
C GLY A 164 -19.12 -3.29 -7.57
N ARG A 165 -19.27 -3.05 -8.87
CA ARG A 165 -19.19 -4.08 -9.92
C ARG A 165 -17.88 -3.99 -10.66
N MET A 166 -17.23 -5.15 -10.90
CA MET A 166 -16.07 -5.25 -11.75
C MET A 166 -16.53 -5.17 -13.21
N LEU A 167 -16.13 -4.10 -13.91
CA LEU A 167 -16.48 -3.89 -15.32
C LEU A 167 -15.48 -4.57 -16.25
N ALA A 168 -14.19 -4.47 -15.96
CA ALA A 168 -13.13 -5.06 -16.74
C ALA A 168 -11.90 -5.34 -15.89
N VAL A 169 -11.09 -6.32 -16.27
CA VAL A 169 -9.77 -6.59 -15.70
C VAL A 169 -8.83 -6.98 -16.83
N ASP A 170 -7.84 -6.12 -17.11
CA ASP A 170 -6.86 -6.40 -18.17
C ASP A 170 -5.56 -5.61 -17.89
N THR A 171 -4.59 -5.69 -18.82
CA THR A 171 -3.43 -4.81 -18.82
C THR A 171 -3.84 -3.37 -19.10
N PRO A 172 -3.11 -2.35 -18.61
CA PRO A 172 -3.40 -0.95 -18.93
C PRO A 172 -3.53 -0.70 -20.46
N ALA A 173 -2.60 -1.22 -21.24
CA ALA A 173 -2.59 -1.06 -22.70
C ALA A 173 -3.85 -1.64 -23.36
N ALA A 174 -4.30 -2.83 -22.94
CA ALA A 174 -5.51 -3.44 -23.48
C ALA A 174 -6.77 -2.65 -23.14
N LEU A 175 -6.86 -2.14 -21.89
CA LEU A 175 -7.99 -1.30 -21.47
C LEU A 175 -8.06 0.01 -22.27
N ILE A 176 -6.92 0.67 -22.49
CA ILE A 176 -6.83 1.89 -23.32
C ILE A 176 -7.30 1.60 -24.75
N ALA A 177 -6.84 0.50 -25.34
CA ALA A 177 -7.23 0.11 -26.69
C ALA A 177 -8.75 -0.15 -26.82
N HIS A 178 -9.37 -0.72 -25.81
CA HIS A 178 -10.82 -0.93 -25.77
C HIS A 178 -11.64 0.35 -25.59
N LEU A 179 -11.11 1.33 -24.85
CA LEU A 179 -11.78 2.61 -24.60
C LEU A 179 -11.61 3.62 -25.73
N SER A 180 -10.66 3.41 -26.62
CA SER A 180 -10.36 4.30 -27.77
C SER A 180 -10.53 3.59 -29.12
N PRO A 181 -11.73 3.08 -29.47
CA PRO A 181 -11.95 2.50 -30.79
C PRO A 181 -11.98 3.63 -31.84
N GLY A 182 -10.81 4.10 -32.32
CA GLY A 182 -10.74 5.11 -33.37
C GLY A 182 -9.63 6.15 -33.28
N VAL A 183 -8.84 6.18 -32.22
CA VAL A 183 -7.62 7.01 -32.17
C VAL A 183 -6.45 6.15 -32.68
N THR A 184 -6.33 6.02 -34.00
CA THR A 184 -5.08 5.61 -34.62
C THR A 184 -4.02 6.63 -34.26
N ALA A 185 -2.98 6.20 -33.55
CA ALA A 185 -1.77 6.99 -33.40
C ALA A 185 -1.30 7.38 -34.79
N ALA A 186 -1.32 8.69 -35.08
CA ALA A 186 -0.66 9.23 -36.26
C ALA A 186 0.86 9.02 -36.10
N PRO A 187 1.58 8.74 -37.20
CA PRO A 187 2.98 8.36 -37.21
C PRO A 187 3.92 9.46 -36.70
#